data_73ee9d007ebc2a821995be10ae046f06
#
_entry.id   73ee9d007ebc2a821995be10ae046f06
#
_cell.length_a   1.000
_cell.length_b   1.000
_cell.length_c   1.000
_cell.angle_alpha   90.00
_cell.angle_beta   90.00
_cell.angle_gamma   90.00
#
_symmetry.space_group_name_H-M   'P 1'
#
loop_
_entity.id
_entity.type
_entity.pdbx_description
1 polymer ?
#
loop_
_entity_poly.entity_id
_entity_poly.type
_entity_poly.pdbx_seq_one_letter_code
_entity_poly.pdbx_strand_id
1 'polypeptide(L)'
;MPESTDDRRPLRRPEWLKIRLQTGGDFQAVRQIMRGAKLHTVCEEAHCPNLHECWFHKTATLMILGDTCTRACRFCAVNSGRPTLHDREEPVRVAEAVVQMGLRHVVVTSVARDDLEDGGSAVFAATIAAVRKANAACTVEVLIPDFLGDWNALQVVMDAHPHVLNHNVETVRRLSDRIRSKAKYERSLELLQRAREMQPQIPTKSSIMVGVGEDVNEVLATMDDLRGVGVSIVTIGQYLQPTRKHVPVEKYYTPEEFAFFKEEGLKRGFAHVESGPLVRSSYHAHEQASGVMTATD
;
A
#
# COMPACT_ATOMS: atom_id res chain seq x y z
N MET A 1 -7.86 -15.47 25.43
CA MET A 1 -6.85 -14.41 25.45
C MET A 1 -7.40 -13.27 26.28
N PRO A 2 -6.69 -12.74 27.28
CA PRO A 2 -7.21 -11.61 28.07
C PRO A 2 -7.31 -10.39 27.17
N GLU A 3 -8.48 -9.78 27.12
CA GLU A 3 -8.73 -8.46 26.56
C GLU A 3 -7.90 -7.45 27.38
N SER A 4 -6.81 -6.96 26.82
CA SER A 4 -6.20 -5.74 27.35
C SER A 4 -7.08 -4.56 26.93
N THR A 5 -8.04 -4.21 27.74
CA THR A 5 -8.72 -2.91 27.65
C THR A 5 -7.68 -1.86 28.03
N ASP A 6 -7.06 -1.28 27.00
CA ASP A 6 -6.27 -0.06 27.19
C ASP A 6 -7.26 1.07 27.51
N ASP A 7 -7.35 1.40 28.81
CA ASP A 7 -8.30 2.36 29.36
C ASP A 7 -7.88 3.82 29.11
N ARG A 8 -6.83 4.02 28.27
CA ARG A 8 -6.36 5.34 27.88
C ARG A 8 -7.41 6.04 26.99
N ARG A 9 -7.77 7.27 27.34
CA ARG A 9 -8.61 8.09 26.47
C ARG A 9 -7.92 8.28 25.14
N PRO A 10 -8.62 8.08 24.00
CA PRO A 10 -8.04 8.33 22.67
C PRO A 10 -7.50 9.76 22.58
N LEU A 11 -6.32 9.91 21.97
CA LEU A 11 -5.77 11.23 21.69
C LEU A 11 -6.73 12.03 20.80
N ARG A 12 -6.95 13.30 21.12
CA ARG A 12 -7.77 14.18 20.28
C ARG A 12 -7.06 14.39 18.94
N ARG A 13 -7.78 14.13 17.84
CA ARG A 13 -7.27 14.34 16.49
C ARG A 13 -6.98 15.85 16.28
N PRO A 14 -5.74 16.20 15.84
CA PRO A 14 -5.36 17.59 15.61
C PRO A 14 -6.00 18.16 14.33
N GLU A 15 -5.93 19.50 14.19
CA GLU A 15 -6.54 20.24 13.10
C GLU A 15 -6.02 19.84 11.70
N TRP A 16 -4.72 19.54 11.58
CA TRP A 16 -4.10 19.18 10.29
C TRP A 16 -4.49 17.79 9.77
N LEU A 17 -5.21 17.00 10.55
CA LEU A 17 -5.80 15.72 10.15
C LEU A 17 -7.28 15.84 9.79
N LYS A 18 -7.81 17.06 9.62
CA LYS A 18 -9.17 17.27 9.13
C LYS A 18 -9.27 16.90 7.66
N ILE A 19 -10.23 16.05 7.34
CA ILE A 19 -10.54 15.60 5.99
C ILE A 19 -11.60 16.51 5.39
N ARG A 20 -11.39 16.96 4.15
CA ARG A 20 -12.41 17.64 3.37
C ARG A 20 -13.24 16.63 2.60
N LEU A 21 -14.53 16.61 2.83
CA LEU A 21 -15.45 15.77 2.06
C LEU A 21 -15.65 16.42 0.69
N GLN A 22 -15.20 15.77 -0.36
CA GLN A 22 -15.46 16.16 -1.73
C GLN A 22 -16.46 15.16 -2.31
N THR A 23 -17.61 15.66 -2.77
CA THR A 23 -18.65 14.84 -3.39
C THR A 23 -19.04 15.50 -4.70
N GLY A 24 -18.97 14.76 -5.81
CA GLY A 24 -19.27 15.29 -7.15
C GLY A 24 -19.52 14.16 -8.14
N GLY A 25 -19.70 14.52 -9.42
CA GLY A 25 -20.00 13.57 -10.48
C GLY A 25 -18.94 12.48 -10.64
N ASP A 26 -17.67 12.85 -10.54
CA ASP A 26 -16.56 11.89 -10.70
C ASP A 26 -16.48 10.88 -9.55
N PHE A 27 -16.73 11.31 -8.29
CA PHE A 27 -16.87 10.39 -7.16
C PHE A 27 -17.97 9.35 -7.40
N GLN A 28 -19.15 9.78 -7.87
CA GLN A 28 -20.26 8.87 -8.15
C GLN A 28 -19.94 7.94 -9.33
N ALA A 29 -19.25 8.43 -10.36
CA ALA A 29 -18.84 7.62 -11.49
C ALA A 29 -17.88 6.50 -11.07
N VAL A 30 -16.83 6.81 -10.27
CA VAL A 30 -15.93 5.78 -9.72
C VAL A 30 -16.69 4.76 -8.91
N ARG A 31 -17.60 5.20 -8.02
CA ARG A 31 -18.42 4.31 -7.21
C ARG A 31 -19.29 3.37 -8.06
N GLN A 32 -19.89 3.87 -9.13
CA GLN A 32 -20.71 3.08 -10.05
C GLN A 32 -19.86 2.04 -10.79
N ILE A 33 -18.67 2.42 -11.26
CA ILE A 33 -17.73 1.50 -11.92
C ILE A 33 -17.34 0.37 -10.96
N MET A 34 -16.91 0.68 -9.72
CA MET A 34 -16.52 -0.32 -8.74
C MET A 34 -17.65 -1.30 -8.42
N ARG A 35 -18.87 -0.77 -8.19
CA ARG A 35 -20.06 -1.60 -7.91
C ARG A 35 -20.49 -2.44 -9.11
N GLY A 36 -20.52 -1.85 -10.31
CA GLY A 36 -20.87 -2.55 -11.55
C GLY A 36 -19.92 -3.68 -11.90
N ALA A 37 -18.63 -3.46 -11.70
CA ALA A 37 -17.57 -4.44 -11.91
C ALA A 37 -17.39 -5.43 -10.75
N LYS A 38 -18.11 -5.28 -9.63
CA LYS A 38 -17.94 -6.08 -8.40
C LYS A 38 -16.48 -6.12 -7.93
N LEU A 39 -15.84 -4.96 -7.93
CA LEU A 39 -14.44 -4.80 -7.50
C LEU A 39 -14.36 -4.19 -6.11
N HIS A 40 -13.31 -4.54 -5.39
CA HIS A 40 -12.95 -3.99 -4.09
C HIS A 40 -11.87 -2.93 -4.23
N THR A 41 -11.86 -1.98 -3.29
CA THR A 41 -10.81 -0.97 -3.19
C THR A 41 -10.28 -0.87 -1.77
N VAL A 42 -8.98 -0.67 -1.63
CA VAL A 42 -8.39 -0.35 -0.31
C VAL A 42 -8.97 0.96 0.24
N CYS A 43 -9.43 1.86 -0.64
CA CYS A 43 -10.04 3.11 -0.24
C CYS A 43 -11.29 2.90 0.64
N GLU A 44 -12.13 1.91 0.29
CA GLU A 44 -13.32 1.53 1.07
C GLU A 44 -12.95 0.59 2.22
N GLU A 45 -12.30 -0.54 1.92
CA GLU A 45 -12.07 -1.63 2.87
C GLU A 45 -11.13 -1.23 4.04
N ALA A 46 -10.15 -0.36 3.77
CA ALA A 46 -9.25 0.14 4.80
C ALA A 46 -9.71 1.46 5.45
N HIS A 47 -10.93 1.93 5.16
CA HIS A 47 -11.47 3.20 5.66
C HIS A 47 -10.50 4.37 5.41
N CYS A 48 -9.98 4.47 4.19
CA CYS A 48 -8.96 5.44 3.81
C CYS A 48 -9.48 6.89 3.97
N PRO A 49 -8.75 7.77 4.66
CA PRO A 49 -9.16 9.17 4.84
C PRO A 49 -9.23 9.93 3.51
N ASN A 50 -8.48 9.51 2.50
CA ASN A 50 -8.37 10.18 1.21
C ASN A 50 -9.39 9.69 0.17
N LEU A 51 -10.30 8.77 0.53
CA LEU A 51 -11.27 8.17 -0.40
C LEU A 51 -12.00 9.23 -1.22
N HIS A 52 -12.53 10.28 -0.57
CA HIS A 52 -13.32 11.31 -1.24
C HIS A 52 -12.49 12.12 -2.24
N GLU A 53 -11.26 12.47 -1.88
CA GLU A 53 -10.33 13.20 -2.73
C GLU A 53 -9.87 12.33 -3.91
N CYS A 54 -9.39 11.11 -3.64
CA CYS A 54 -8.93 10.20 -4.68
C CYS A 54 -10.03 9.91 -5.71
N TRP A 55 -11.24 9.57 -5.26
CA TRP A 55 -12.34 9.26 -6.16
C TRP A 55 -12.86 10.48 -6.91
N PHE A 56 -12.80 11.68 -6.32
CA PHE A 56 -13.09 12.92 -7.02
C PHE A 56 -12.10 13.14 -8.18
N HIS A 57 -10.84 12.74 -8.02
CA HIS A 57 -9.81 12.77 -9.07
C HIS A 57 -9.73 11.49 -9.91
N LYS A 58 -10.78 10.65 -9.89
CA LYS A 58 -10.85 9.37 -10.63
C LYS A 58 -9.69 8.42 -10.33
N THR A 59 -9.16 8.43 -9.12
CA THR A 59 -8.10 7.52 -8.69
C THR A 59 -8.61 6.57 -7.63
N ALA A 60 -8.25 5.29 -7.75
CA ALA A 60 -8.56 4.26 -6.76
C ALA A 60 -7.42 3.24 -6.69
N THR A 61 -7.18 2.69 -5.51
CA THR A 61 -6.30 1.52 -5.34
C THR A 61 -7.17 0.27 -5.39
N LEU A 62 -7.05 -0.48 -6.47
CA LEU A 62 -7.85 -1.67 -6.71
C LEU A 62 -7.32 -2.82 -5.85
N MET A 63 -8.23 -3.53 -5.19
CA MET A 63 -7.88 -4.65 -4.32
C MET A 63 -8.42 -5.94 -4.92
N ILE A 64 -7.52 -6.82 -5.33
CA ILE A 64 -7.82 -8.13 -5.92
C ILE A 64 -7.84 -9.25 -4.87
N LEU A 65 -8.30 -10.44 -5.27
CA LEU A 65 -8.43 -11.64 -4.44
C LEU A 65 -9.49 -11.53 -3.34
N GLY A 66 -10.46 -10.63 -3.54
CA GLY A 66 -11.61 -10.44 -2.65
C GLY A 66 -11.34 -9.44 -1.51
N ASP A 67 -12.19 -9.48 -0.49
CA ASP A 67 -12.24 -8.53 0.63
C ASP A 67 -11.81 -9.12 1.98
N THR A 68 -11.46 -10.41 2.03
CA THR A 68 -11.16 -11.13 3.26
C THR A 68 -9.71 -11.60 3.27
N CYS A 69 -8.94 -11.10 4.24
CA CYS A 69 -7.51 -11.38 4.41
C CYS A 69 -7.30 -12.58 5.35
N THR A 70 -6.35 -13.47 5.03
CA THR A 70 -5.93 -14.56 5.93
C THR A 70 -5.12 -14.10 7.13
N ARG A 71 -4.79 -12.80 7.19
CA ARG A 71 -3.99 -12.18 8.26
C ARG A 71 -4.79 -11.11 8.99
N ALA A 72 -4.49 -10.95 10.30
CA ALA A 72 -5.15 -9.98 11.18
C ALA A 72 -4.13 -8.96 11.70
N CYS A 73 -3.60 -8.12 10.80
CA CYS A 73 -2.68 -7.04 11.19
C CYS A 73 -3.41 -6.01 12.06
N ARG A 74 -2.81 -5.65 13.21
CA ARG A 74 -3.48 -4.84 14.23
C ARG A 74 -3.73 -3.38 13.85
N PHE A 75 -3.24 -2.94 12.70
CA PHE A 75 -3.48 -1.61 12.16
C PHE A 75 -4.53 -1.58 11.04
N CYS A 76 -4.85 -2.74 10.45
CA CYS A 76 -5.58 -2.85 9.19
C CYS A 76 -7.08 -3.07 9.43
N ALA A 77 -7.93 -2.28 8.76
CA ALA A 77 -9.38 -2.39 8.85
C ALA A 77 -9.98 -3.44 7.91
N VAL A 78 -9.21 -4.00 6.98
CA VAL A 78 -9.68 -5.04 6.05
C VAL A 78 -10.14 -6.27 6.84
N ASN A 79 -11.26 -6.87 6.41
CA ASN A 79 -11.81 -8.06 7.05
C ASN A 79 -10.80 -9.20 7.13
N SER A 80 -10.74 -9.88 8.28
CA SER A 80 -9.85 -11.02 8.49
C SER A 80 -10.67 -12.30 8.68
N GLY A 81 -10.25 -13.39 8.01
CA GLY A 81 -10.99 -14.64 8.10
C GLY A 81 -10.50 -15.70 7.11
N ARG A 82 -11.40 -16.60 6.75
CA ARG A 82 -11.19 -17.57 5.67
C ARG A 82 -11.82 -17.02 4.40
N PRO A 83 -11.02 -16.64 3.38
CA PRO A 83 -11.55 -16.18 2.11
C PRO A 83 -12.30 -17.29 1.38
N THR A 84 -13.26 -16.92 0.55
CA THR A 84 -13.88 -17.81 -0.43
C THR A 84 -12.95 -18.01 -1.64
N LEU A 85 -13.35 -18.88 -2.57
CA LEU A 85 -12.61 -19.05 -3.83
C LEU A 85 -12.48 -17.69 -4.54
N HIS A 86 -11.30 -17.40 -5.09
CA HIS A 86 -11.10 -16.19 -5.89
C HIS A 86 -11.78 -16.31 -7.26
N ASP A 87 -12.22 -15.17 -7.77
CA ASP A 87 -12.87 -15.09 -9.07
C ASP A 87 -11.80 -14.99 -10.19
N ARG A 88 -11.79 -15.94 -11.09
CA ARG A 88 -10.84 -15.99 -12.22
C ARG A 88 -11.02 -14.86 -13.25
N GLU A 89 -12.21 -14.27 -13.30
CA GLU A 89 -12.52 -13.16 -14.21
C GLU A 89 -12.15 -11.80 -13.61
N GLU A 90 -11.73 -11.74 -12.35
CA GLU A 90 -11.36 -10.49 -11.67
C GLU A 90 -10.29 -9.68 -12.41
N PRO A 91 -9.19 -10.28 -12.96
CA PRO A 91 -8.20 -9.53 -13.73
C PRO A 91 -8.77 -8.80 -14.96
N VAL A 92 -9.75 -9.41 -15.64
CA VAL A 92 -10.41 -8.81 -16.81
C VAL A 92 -11.27 -7.63 -16.37
N ARG A 93 -12.06 -7.78 -15.31
CA ARG A 93 -12.88 -6.69 -14.77
C ARG A 93 -12.05 -5.52 -14.22
N VAL A 94 -10.90 -5.82 -13.62
CA VAL A 94 -9.93 -4.77 -13.23
C VAL A 94 -9.47 -3.98 -14.45
N ALA A 95 -9.09 -4.65 -15.53
CA ALA A 95 -8.65 -3.99 -16.76
C ALA A 95 -9.76 -3.14 -17.40
N GLU A 96 -11.00 -3.64 -17.41
CA GLU A 96 -12.17 -2.90 -17.89
C GLU A 96 -12.42 -1.63 -17.05
N ALA A 97 -12.34 -1.75 -15.72
CA ALA A 97 -12.50 -0.60 -14.82
C ALA A 97 -11.41 0.45 -15.05
N VAL A 98 -10.15 0.03 -15.26
CA VAL A 98 -9.03 0.93 -15.59
C VAL A 98 -9.31 1.72 -16.88
N VAL A 99 -9.85 1.06 -17.90
CA VAL A 99 -10.24 1.73 -19.16
C VAL A 99 -11.41 2.69 -18.94
N GLN A 100 -12.47 2.25 -18.24
CA GLN A 100 -13.64 3.08 -17.97
C GLN A 100 -13.31 4.33 -17.14
N MET A 101 -12.37 4.23 -16.20
CA MET A 101 -11.89 5.36 -15.42
C MET A 101 -10.92 6.26 -16.20
N GLY A 102 -10.40 5.81 -17.35
CA GLY A 102 -9.40 6.53 -18.12
C GLY A 102 -8.06 6.66 -17.41
N LEU A 103 -7.66 5.65 -16.61
CA LEU A 103 -6.43 5.72 -15.81
C LEU A 103 -5.18 5.67 -16.68
N ARG A 104 -4.21 6.52 -16.36
CA ARG A 104 -2.85 6.52 -16.89
C ARG A 104 -1.86 5.82 -15.96
N HIS A 105 -2.25 5.62 -14.70
CA HIS A 105 -1.52 4.89 -13.67
C HIS A 105 -2.53 4.18 -12.77
N VAL A 106 -2.32 2.91 -12.48
CA VAL A 106 -3.15 2.12 -11.57
C VAL A 106 -2.30 1.47 -10.50
N VAL A 107 -2.78 1.53 -9.26
CA VAL A 107 -2.23 0.74 -8.16
C VAL A 107 -3.14 -0.45 -7.91
N VAL A 108 -2.56 -1.66 -7.99
CA VAL A 108 -3.23 -2.92 -7.69
C VAL A 108 -2.61 -3.52 -6.44
N THR A 109 -3.45 -3.85 -5.47
CA THR A 109 -3.04 -4.56 -4.26
C THR A 109 -3.95 -5.75 -4.02
N SER A 110 -3.69 -6.52 -2.98
CA SER A 110 -4.54 -7.64 -2.58
C SER A 110 -4.67 -7.76 -1.07
N VAL A 111 -5.66 -8.54 -0.64
CA VAL A 111 -5.61 -9.20 0.66
C VAL A 111 -4.50 -10.27 0.67
N ALA A 112 -3.94 -10.62 1.83
CA ALA A 112 -3.07 -11.80 1.91
C ALA A 112 -3.91 -13.08 1.76
N ARG A 113 -3.43 -13.99 0.93
CA ARG A 113 -4.05 -15.28 0.62
C ARG A 113 -3.09 -16.43 0.94
N ASP A 114 -2.70 -16.52 2.22
CA ASP A 114 -1.83 -17.60 2.72
C ASP A 114 -2.48 -19.01 2.60
N ASP A 115 -3.73 -19.04 2.18
CA ASP A 115 -4.51 -20.25 1.86
C ASP A 115 -4.31 -20.76 0.42
N LEU A 116 -3.78 -19.90 -0.47
CA LEU A 116 -3.41 -20.27 -1.83
C LEU A 116 -1.94 -20.72 -1.89
N GLU A 117 -1.66 -21.72 -2.69
CA GLU A 117 -0.32 -22.30 -2.83
C GLU A 117 0.72 -21.26 -3.30
N ASP A 118 0.30 -20.37 -4.22
CA ASP A 118 1.12 -19.29 -4.78
C ASP A 118 0.92 -17.94 -4.09
N GLY A 119 0.15 -17.88 -2.98
CA GLY A 119 -0.20 -16.64 -2.29
C GLY A 119 -0.97 -15.62 -3.13
N GLY A 120 -1.44 -16.01 -4.34
CA GLY A 120 -2.15 -15.17 -5.30
C GLY A 120 -1.26 -14.47 -6.32
N SER A 121 0.01 -14.85 -6.44
CA SER A 121 0.97 -14.22 -7.37
C SER A 121 0.53 -14.33 -8.84
N ALA A 122 -0.06 -15.46 -9.25
CA ALA A 122 -0.59 -15.65 -10.59
C ALA A 122 -1.72 -14.67 -10.93
N VAL A 123 -2.55 -14.28 -9.95
CA VAL A 123 -3.62 -13.28 -10.17
C VAL A 123 -3.03 -11.88 -10.35
N PHE A 124 -1.96 -11.52 -9.62
CA PHE A 124 -1.21 -10.29 -9.88
C PHE A 124 -0.67 -10.25 -11.31
N ALA A 125 0.02 -11.33 -11.73
CA ALA A 125 0.57 -11.42 -13.09
C ALA A 125 -0.52 -11.32 -14.16
N ALA A 126 -1.64 -12.03 -13.99
CA ALA A 126 -2.78 -11.96 -14.89
C ALA A 126 -3.39 -10.55 -14.94
N THR A 127 -3.47 -9.85 -13.80
CA THR A 127 -4.00 -8.48 -13.72
C THR A 127 -3.09 -7.50 -14.46
N ILE A 128 -1.77 -7.58 -14.26
CA ILE A 128 -0.79 -6.77 -14.99
C ILE A 128 -0.95 -6.97 -16.50
N ALA A 129 -1.01 -8.22 -16.95
CA ALA A 129 -1.16 -8.58 -18.36
C ALA A 129 -2.48 -8.07 -18.94
N ALA A 130 -3.60 -8.22 -18.21
CA ALA A 130 -4.91 -7.77 -18.63
C ALA A 130 -4.98 -6.23 -18.77
N VAL A 131 -4.45 -5.49 -17.79
CA VAL A 131 -4.41 -4.02 -17.83
C VAL A 131 -3.55 -3.55 -19.01
N ARG A 132 -2.34 -4.12 -19.21
CA ARG A 132 -1.46 -3.77 -20.32
C ARG A 132 -2.09 -4.04 -21.67
N LYS A 133 -2.82 -5.15 -21.81
CA LYS A 133 -3.54 -5.50 -23.05
C LYS A 133 -4.69 -4.51 -23.33
N ALA A 134 -5.42 -4.10 -22.30
CA ALA A 134 -6.57 -3.21 -22.44
C ALA A 134 -6.19 -1.74 -22.60
N ASN A 135 -5.08 -1.30 -21.97
CA ASN A 135 -4.59 0.08 -22.00
C ASN A 135 -3.06 0.08 -21.90
N ALA A 136 -2.37 0.00 -23.03
CA ALA A 136 -0.92 -0.05 -23.12
C ALA A 136 -0.22 1.22 -22.58
N ALA A 137 -0.94 2.35 -22.49
CA ALA A 137 -0.41 3.61 -21.96
C ALA A 137 -0.55 3.71 -20.42
N CYS A 138 -1.23 2.75 -19.79
CA CYS A 138 -1.41 2.74 -18.33
C CYS A 138 -0.22 2.06 -17.64
N THR A 139 0.45 2.79 -16.78
CA THR A 139 1.48 2.20 -15.90
C THR A 139 0.82 1.45 -14.73
N VAL A 140 1.41 0.33 -14.33
CA VAL A 140 0.88 -0.55 -13.28
C VAL A 140 1.86 -0.61 -12.11
N GLU A 141 1.46 -0.12 -10.95
CA GLU A 141 2.12 -0.36 -9.67
C GLU A 141 1.42 -1.52 -8.98
N VAL A 142 2.17 -2.44 -8.40
CA VAL A 142 1.61 -3.53 -7.58
C VAL A 142 2.10 -3.42 -6.14
N LEU A 143 1.17 -3.44 -5.18
CA LEU A 143 1.47 -3.53 -3.75
C LEU A 143 1.19 -4.97 -3.30
N ILE A 144 2.25 -5.75 -3.14
CA ILE A 144 2.17 -7.20 -2.88
C ILE A 144 2.32 -7.55 -1.40
N PRO A 145 1.74 -8.68 -0.93
CA PRO A 145 2.08 -9.30 0.34
C PRO A 145 3.49 -9.90 0.28
N ASP A 146 3.99 -10.41 1.42
CA ASP A 146 5.31 -11.04 1.49
C ASP A 146 5.33 -12.51 1.04
N PHE A 147 4.23 -13.05 0.53
CA PHE A 147 4.03 -14.44 0.10
C PHE A 147 4.60 -15.49 1.08
N LEU A 148 4.68 -15.17 2.39
CA LEU A 148 5.34 -15.96 3.43
C LEU A 148 6.82 -16.31 3.12
N GLY A 149 7.47 -15.60 2.18
CA GLY A 149 8.83 -15.84 1.73
C GLY A 149 8.92 -16.85 0.58
N ASP A 150 7.83 -17.09 -0.12
CA ASP A 150 7.90 -17.84 -1.39
C ASP A 150 8.45 -16.94 -2.50
N TRP A 151 9.73 -17.14 -2.78
CA TRP A 151 10.44 -16.34 -3.80
C TRP A 151 10.05 -16.72 -5.23
N ASN A 152 9.47 -17.92 -5.46
CA ASN A 152 8.90 -18.27 -6.76
C ASN A 152 7.62 -17.45 -7.03
N ALA A 153 6.79 -17.22 -6.01
CA ALA A 153 5.65 -16.33 -6.12
C ALA A 153 6.07 -14.88 -6.43
N LEU A 154 7.16 -14.39 -5.81
CA LEU A 154 7.75 -13.10 -6.16
C LEU A 154 8.23 -13.08 -7.61
N GLN A 155 8.93 -14.13 -8.07
CA GLN A 155 9.41 -14.23 -9.45
C GLN A 155 8.26 -14.13 -10.46
N VAL A 156 7.14 -14.81 -10.23
CA VAL A 156 5.94 -14.74 -11.09
C VAL A 156 5.44 -13.30 -11.25
N VAL A 157 5.42 -12.52 -10.17
CA VAL A 157 5.02 -11.11 -10.23
C VAL A 157 6.06 -10.27 -10.98
N MET A 158 7.36 -10.50 -10.74
CA MET A 158 8.44 -9.75 -11.39
C MET A 158 8.53 -10.04 -12.90
N ASP A 159 8.27 -11.29 -13.31
CA ASP A 159 8.22 -11.70 -14.72
C ASP A 159 7.04 -11.07 -15.49
N ALA A 160 5.99 -10.66 -14.79
CA ALA A 160 4.92 -9.88 -15.37
C ALA A 160 5.29 -8.40 -15.63
N HIS A 161 6.49 -7.97 -15.20
CA HIS A 161 7.07 -6.64 -15.41
C HIS A 161 6.15 -5.50 -14.96
N PRO A 162 5.77 -5.39 -13.66
CA PRO A 162 5.11 -4.19 -13.15
C PRO A 162 6.00 -2.95 -13.37
N HIS A 163 5.42 -1.76 -13.47
CA HIS A 163 6.20 -0.53 -13.60
C HIS A 163 6.81 -0.09 -12.26
N VAL A 164 6.16 -0.43 -11.15
CA VAL A 164 6.66 -0.23 -9.78
C VAL A 164 6.27 -1.44 -8.94
N LEU A 165 7.25 -2.01 -8.21
CA LEU A 165 6.98 -3.00 -7.17
C LEU A 165 6.93 -2.32 -5.81
N ASN A 166 5.81 -2.41 -5.13
CA ASN A 166 5.60 -1.91 -3.79
C ASN A 166 5.40 -3.06 -2.79
N HIS A 167 6.12 -3.01 -1.68
CA HIS A 167 5.89 -3.84 -0.51
C HIS A 167 6.17 -3.04 0.76
N ASN A 168 5.17 -2.88 1.61
CA ASN A 168 5.28 -2.03 2.78
C ASN A 168 5.95 -2.75 3.96
N VAL A 169 6.91 -2.10 4.61
CA VAL A 169 7.40 -2.55 5.93
C VAL A 169 6.45 -2.17 7.06
N GLU A 170 5.57 -1.22 6.83
CA GLU A 170 4.48 -0.72 7.67
C GLU A 170 4.94 0.01 8.94
N THR A 171 5.93 -0.50 9.66
CA THR A 171 6.42 0.09 10.90
C THR A 171 7.89 -0.26 11.14
N VAL A 172 8.47 0.31 12.18
CA VAL A 172 9.87 0.08 12.57
C VAL A 172 10.09 -1.35 13.09
N ARG A 173 11.33 -1.84 13.00
CA ARG A 173 11.74 -3.20 13.36
C ARG A 173 11.20 -3.66 14.71
N ARG A 174 11.37 -2.87 15.76
CA ARG A 174 10.93 -3.20 17.14
C ARG A 174 9.43 -3.45 17.25
N LEU A 175 8.62 -2.76 16.47
CA LEU A 175 7.16 -2.82 16.55
C LEU A 175 6.55 -3.83 15.58
N SER A 176 7.31 -4.33 14.60
CA SER A 176 6.79 -5.15 13.51
C SER A 176 6.02 -6.37 14.00
N ASP A 177 6.61 -7.18 14.88
CA ASP A 177 5.97 -8.41 15.38
C ASP A 177 4.69 -8.16 16.21
N ARG A 178 4.62 -6.98 16.86
CA ARG A 178 3.44 -6.58 17.63
C ARG A 178 2.28 -6.13 16.74
N ILE A 179 2.59 -5.51 15.59
CA ILE A 179 1.62 -4.79 14.75
C ILE A 179 1.22 -5.61 13.53
N ARG A 180 2.18 -6.32 12.93
CA ARG A 180 1.99 -7.09 11.69
C ARG A 180 1.75 -8.57 12.01
N SER A 181 0.60 -9.10 11.58
CA SER A 181 0.30 -10.53 11.70
C SER A 181 1.11 -11.33 10.68
N LYS A 182 1.84 -12.37 11.09
CA LYS A 182 2.65 -13.28 10.25
C LYS A 182 3.73 -12.62 9.40
N ALA A 183 3.62 -11.35 9.03
CA ALA A 183 4.64 -10.63 8.28
C ALA A 183 5.84 -10.31 9.18
N LYS A 184 7.05 -10.42 8.61
CA LYS A 184 8.31 -10.18 9.32
C LYS A 184 9.06 -9.03 8.69
N TYR A 185 9.73 -8.22 9.51
CA TYR A 185 10.47 -7.05 9.06
C TYR A 185 11.61 -7.45 8.10
N GLU A 186 12.42 -8.44 8.49
CA GLU A 186 13.55 -8.95 7.71
C GLU A 186 13.08 -9.55 6.39
N ARG A 187 11.98 -10.30 6.39
CA ARG A 187 11.39 -10.86 5.16
C ARG A 187 10.94 -9.76 4.21
N SER A 188 10.42 -8.65 4.73
CA SER A 188 10.02 -7.52 3.91
C SER A 188 11.22 -6.85 3.24
N LEU A 189 12.34 -6.70 3.95
CA LEU A 189 13.59 -6.18 3.38
C LEU A 189 14.15 -7.16 2.34
N GLU A 190 14.20 -8.46 2.65
CA GLU A 190 14.67 -9.49 1.72
C GLU A 190 13.83 -9.53 0.45
N LEU A 191 12.50 -9.41 0.55
CA LEU A 191 11.61 -9.34 -0.61
C LEU A 191 11.98 -8.17 -1.53
N LEU A 192 12.17 -6.98 -0.97
CA LEU A 192 12.51 -5.77 -1.72
C LEU A 192 13.90 -5.88 -2.36
N GLN A 193 14.88 -6.48 -1.66
CA GLN A 193 16.19 -6.76 -2.18
C GLN A 193 16.13 -7.73 -3.36
N ARG A 194 15.46 -8.88 -3.21
CA ARG A 194 15.30 -9.88 -4.26
C ARG A 194 14.57 -9.34 -5.48
N ALA A 195 13.52 -8.55 -5.29
CA ALA A 195 12.82 -7.89 -6.38
C ALA A 195 13.78 -6.99 -7.19
N ARG A 196 14.64 -6.25 -6.50
CA ARG A 196 15.66 -5.40 -7.12
C ARG A 196 16.73 -6.22 -7.86
N GLU A 197 17.12 -7.37 -7.33
CA GLU A 197 18.09 -8.30 -7.95
C GLU A 197 17.49 -8.96 -9.20
N MET A 198 16.20 -9.38 -9.14
CA MET A 198 15.48 -10.02 -10.25
C MET A 198 15.31 -9.06 -11.43
N GLN A 199 14.93 -7.79 -11.17
CA GLN A 199 14.62 -6.80 -12.20
C GLN A 199 15.17 -5.42 -11.77
N PRO A 200 16.48 -5.15 -11.99
CA PRO A 200 17.12 -3.91 -11.52
C PRO A 200 16.53 -2.61 -12.08
N GLN A 201 15.85 -2.67 -13.22
CA GLN A 201 15.20 -1.53 -13.86
C GLN A 201 13.83 -1.18 -13.24
N ILE A 202 13.20 -2.11 -12.51
CA ILE A 202 11.91 -1.85 -11.86
C ILE A 202 12.15 -1.18 -10.52
N PRO A 203 11.70 0.08 -10.31
CA PRO A 203 11.84 0.74 -9.03
C PRO A 203 11.03 0.02 -7.96
N THR A 204 11.66 -0.12 -6.77
CA THR A 204 10.98 -0.65 -5.60
C THR A 204 10.53 0.47 -4.67
N LYS A 205 9.40 0.26 -4.02
CA LYS A 205 8.74 1.19 -3.13
C LYS A 205 8.36 0.54 -1.81
N SER A 206 8.38 1.31 -0.72
CA SER A 206 7.90 0.89 0.58
C SER A 206 7.20 2.02 1.33
N SER A 207 6.47 1.67 2.38
CA SER A 207 5.76 2.63 3.23
C SER A 207 5.98 2.37 4.71
N ILE A 208 6.01 3.45 5.48
CA ILE A 208 6.10 3.46 6.94
C ILE A 208 4.90 4.23 7.49
N MET A 209 4.16 3.62 8.40
CA MET A 209 3.19 4.32 9.23
C MET A 209 3.89 4.80 10.51
N VAL A 210 3.63 6.05 10.91
CA VAL A 210 4.13 6.62 12.16
C VAL A 210 2.99 6.95 13.11
N GLY A 211 3.26 6.92 14.43
CA GLY A 211 2.30 7.20 15.48
C GLY A 211 1.80 5.97 16.24
N VAL A 212 2.51 4.82 16.14
CA VAL A 212 2.18 3.56 16.84
C VAL A 212 3.16 3.24 17.98
N GLY A 213 4.05 4.19 18.33
CA GLY A 213 4.99 4.09 19.47
C GLY A 213 6.46 3.96 19.09
N GLU A 214 6.80 4.23 17.84
CA GLU A 214 8.19 4.40 17.38
C GLU A 214 8.75 5.76 17.80
N ASP A 215 10.06 5.88 17.84
CA ASP A 215 10.76 7.16 17.92
C ASP A 215 11.33 7.59 16.55
N VAL A 216 11.78 8.85 16.48
CA VAL A 216 12.31 9.42 15.24
C VAL A 216 13.53 8.65 14.73
N ASN A 217 14.44 8.22 15.61
CA ASN A 217 15.65 7.50 15.22
C ASN A 217 15.32 6.12 14.66
N GLU A 218 14.29 5.45 15.16
CA GLU A 218 13.81 4.18 14.61
C GLU A 218 13.25 4.34 13.21
N VAL A 219 12.55 5.45 12.92
CA VAL A 219 12.06 5.78 11.57
C VAL A 219 13.25 6.01 10.64
N LEU A 220 14.24 6.78 11.06
CA LEU A 220 15.47 7.04 10.29
C LEU A 220 16.25 5.74 10.02
N ALA A 221 16.42 4.88 11.02
CA ALA A 221 17.05 3.57 10.85
C ALA A 221 16.27 2.67 9.87
N THR A 222 14.94 2.73 9.90
CA THR A 222 14.10 2.00 8.93
C THR A 222 14.30 2.53 7.51
N MET A 223 14.48 3.84 7.34
CA MET A 223 14.86 4.41 6.03
C MET A 223 16.24 3.91 5.58
N ASP A 224 17.22 3.85 6.51
CA ASP A 224 18.56 3.34 6.21
C ASP A 224 18.50 1.86 5.79
N ASP A 225 17.73 1.02 6.49
CA ASP A 225 17.48 -0.38 6.12
C ASP A 225 16.86 -0.50 4.70
N LEU A 226 15.84 0.31 4.39
CA LEU A 226 15.20 0.34 3.07
C LEU A 226 16.16 0.78 1.96
N ARG A 227 16.99 1.79 2.22
CA ARG A 227 18.04 2.19 1.25
C ARG A 227 19.09 1.12 1.06
N GLY A 228 19.48 0.44 2.14
CA GLY A 228 20.44 -0.66 2.12
C GLY A 228 20.03 -1.80 1.18
N VAL A 229 18.73 -2.04 1.01
CA VAL A 229 18.17 -3.03 0.07
C VAL A 229 17.74 -2.43 -1.28
N GLY A 230 18.09 -1.16 -1.56
CA GLY A 230 17.91 -0.53 -2.87
C GLY A 230 16.52 0.04 -3.14
N VAL A 231 15.68 0.27 -2.12
CA VAL A 231 14.38 0.93 -2.29
C VAL A 231 14.56 2.35 -2.81
N SER A 232 13.82 2.69 -3.89
CA SER A 232 13.90 3.98 -4.56
C SER A 232 12.88 4.99 -4.06
N ILE A 233 11.69 4.51 -3.66
CA ILE A 233 10.55 5.35 -3.27
C ILE A 233 10.12 4.97 -1.86
N VAL A 234 10.00 5.98 -0.98
CA VAL A 234 9.44 5.76 0.36
C VAL A 234 8.27 6.70 0.63
N THR A 235 7.22 6.17 1.25
CA THR A 235 6.10 6.98 1.74
C THR A 235 6.00 6.89 3.26
N ILE A 236 5.71 8.02 3.92
CA ILE A 236 5.59 8.10 5.37
C ILE A 236 4.28 8.81 5.70
N GLY A 237 3.39 8.12 6.41
CA GLY A 237 2.07 8.63 6.75
C GLY A 237 1.66 8.42 8.19
N GLN A 238 0.79 9.27 8.71
CA GLN A 238 0.24 9.12 10.06
C GLN A 238 -0.68 7.90 10.14
N TYR A 239 -0.42 7.01 11.08
CA TYR A 239 -1.39 5.99 11.46
C TYR A 239 -2.66 6.63 12.02
N LEU A 240 -3.81 6.19 11.53
CA LEU A 240 -5.13 6.55 12.05
C LEU A 240 -5.84 5.28 12.48
N GLN A 241 -6.16 5.19 13.77
CA GLN A 241 -6.82 4.02 14.34
C GLN A 241 -8.21 3.81 13.73
N PRO A 242 -8.47 2.68 13.02
CA PRO A 242 -9.77 2.47 12.39
C PRO A 242 -10.90 2.26 13.40
N THR A 243 -10.67 1.44 14.41
CA THR A 243 -11.61 1.18 15.51
C THR A 243 -10.86 0.97 16.82
N ARG A 244 -11.56 0.97 17.96
CA ARG A 244 -10.97 0.73 19.29
C ARG A 244 -10.30 -0.65 19.45
N LYS A 245 -10.57 -1.60 18.55
CA LYS A 245 -9.96 -2.93 18.56
C LYS A 245 -8.54 -2.94 17.95
N HIS A 246 -8.20 -1.91 17.19
CA HIS A 246 -6.89 -1.77 16.56
C HIS A 246 -5.89 -1.12 17.51
N VAL A 247 -4.59 -1.21 17.17
CA VAL A 247 -3.54 -0.59 17.96
C VAL A 247 -3.84 0.91 18.17
N PRO A 248 -3.70 1.45 19.39
CA PRO A 248 -3.99 2.86 19.65
C PRO A 248 -2.97 3.77 18.95
N VAL A 249 -3.38 5.02 18.65
CA VAL A 249 -2.46 6.07 18.27
C VAL A 249 -1.70 6.54 19.51
N GLU A 250 -0.37 6.45 19.49
CA GLU A 250 0.50 6.88 20.59
C GLU A 250 0.95 8.35 20.41
N LYS A 251 1.04 8.81 19.15
CA LYS A 251 1.45 10.19 18.82
C LYS A 251 0.81 10.62 17.50
N TYR A 252 0.45 11.89 17.38
CA TYR A 252 0.21 12.56 16.13
C TYR A 252 1.42 13.43 15.78
N TYR A 253 2.12 13.05 14.72
CA TYR A 253 3.24 13.82 14.19
C TYR A 253 2.75 15.10 13.53
N THR A 254 3.52 16.18 13.68
CA THR A 254 3.18 17.47 13.08
C THR A 254 3.58 17.54 11.60
N PRO A 255 3.02 18.47 10.81
CA PRO A 255 3.46 18.68 9.43
C PRO A 255 4.98 18.96 9.32
N GLU A 256 5.57 19.65 10.31
CA GLU A 256 7.00 19.93 10.36
C GLU A 256 7.84 18.67 10.58
N GLU A 257 7.36 17.75 11.41
CA GLU A 257 8.03 16.46 11.60
C GLU A 257 7.96 15.60 10.32
N PHE A 258 6.85 15.66 9.57
CA PHE A 258 6.75 15.02 8.26
C PHE A 258 7.68 15.67 7.23
N ALA A 259 7.81 17.01 7.24
CA ALA A 259 8.77 17.71 6.38
C ALA A 259 10.21 17.29 6.70
N PHE A 260 10.54 17.14 7.99
CA PHE A 260 11.83 16.60 8.43
C PHE A 260 12.07 15.18 7.88
N PHE A 261 11.10 14.27 7.97
CA PHE A 261 11.25 12.93 7.40
C PHE A 261 11.48 12.96 5.88
N LYS A 262 10.78 13.86 5.17
CA LYS A 262 10.98 14.04 3.72
C LYS A 262 12.41 14.46 3.41
N GLU A 263 12.91 15.47 4.09
CA GLU A 263 14.29 15.97 3.93
C GLU A 263 15.33 14.88 4.23
N GLU A 264 15.18 14.18 5.36
CA GLU A 264 16.07 13.10 5.77
C GLU A 264 16.06 11.91 4.80
N GLY A 265 14.90 11.59 4.22
CA GLY A 265 14.83 10.56 3.18
C GLY A 265 15.55 10.98 1.89
N LEU A 266 15.38 12.23 1.44
CA LEU A 266 16.09 12.75 0.27
C LEU A 266 17.62 12.76 0.50
N LYS A 267 18.10 13.16 1.70
CA LYS A 267 19.53 13.09 2.08
C LYS A 267 20.09 11.67 2.02
N ARG A 268 19.27 10.65 2.30
CA ARG A 268 19.64 9.23 2.22
C ARG A 268 19.65 8.69 0.79
N GLY A 269 19.27 9.51 -0.19
CA GLY A 269 19.30 9.17 -1.61
C GLY A 269 18.10 8.37 -2.09
N PHE A 270 16.93 8.48 -1.43
CA PHE A 270 15.68 8.07 -2.06
C PHE A 270 15.40 8.96 -3.28
N ALA A 271 15.01 8.35 -4.40
CA ALA A 271 14.66 9.10 -5.60
C ALA A 271 13.34 9.88 -5.42
N HIS A 272 12.43 9.35 -4.60
CA HIS A 272 11.22 10.05 -4.19
C HIS A 272 10.86 9.75 -2.73
N VAL A 273 10.44 10.79 -2.03
CA VAL A 273 9.93 10.71 -0.65
C VAL A 273 8.61 11.45 -0.56
N GLU A 274 7.54 10.73 -0.29
CA GLU A 274 6.25 11.34 0.03
C GLU A 274 5.99 11.20 1.53
N SER A 275 5.88 12.33 2.22
CA SER A 275 5.75 12.34 3.68
C SER A 275 4.74 13.38 4.11
N GLY A 276 3.72 12.96 4.87
CA GLY A 276 2.69 13.87 5.34
C GLY A 276 1.60 13.19 6.15
N PRO A 277 0.80 13.97 6.90
CA PRO A 277 -0.22 13.44 7.82
C PRO A 277 -1.26 12.53 7.16
N LEU A 278 -1.65 12.80 5.93
CA LEU A 278 -2.64 12.04 5.18
C LEU A 278 -2.04 11.12 4.12
N VAL A 279 -0.71 11.07 3.98
CA VAL A 279 -0.02 10.20 3.02
C VAL A 279 -0.35 8.73 3.28
N ARG A 280 -0.54 7.99 2.21
CA ARG A 280 -0.69 6.53 2.15
C ARG A 280 0.21 6.01 1.04
N SER A 281 0.50 4.72 1.03
CA SER A 281 1.44 4.13 0.04
C SER A 281 1.04 4.42 -1.41
N SER A 282 -0.24 4.49 -1.71
CA SER A 282 -0.76 4.78 -3.06
C SER A 282 -1.26 6.23 -3.27
N TYR A 283 -1.07 7.12 -2.28
CA TYR A 283 -1.50 8.52 -2.39
C TYR A 283 -0.60 9.26 -3.41
N HIS A 284 -1.18 9.81 -4.48
CA HIS A 284 -0.47 10.44 -5.60
C HIS A 284 0.59 9.53 -6.26
N ALA A 285 0.32 8.20 -6.32
CA ALA A 285 1.30 7.23 -6.80
C ALA A 285 1.81 7.51 -8.22
N HIS A 286 0.99 8.11 -9.10
CA HIS A 286 1.38 8.50 -10.45
C HIS A 286 2.51 9.56 -10.48
N GLU A 287 2.49 10.53 -9.56
CA GLU A 287 3.53 11.55 -9.43
C GLU A 287 4.84 10.92 -8.92
N GLN A 288 4.71 10.04 -7.93
CA GLN A 288 5.85 9.32 -7.34
C GLN A 288 6.56 8.44 -8.39
N ALA A 289 5.78 7.71 -9.21
CA ALA A 289 6.33 6.85 -10.27
C ALA A 289 6.99 7.68 -11.39
N SER A 290 6.34 8.76 -11.85
CA SER A 290 6.86 9.61 -12.91
C SER A 290 8.23 10.21 -12.58
N GLY A 291 8.43 10.63 -11.32
CA GLY A 291 9.70 11.22 -10.85
C GLY A 291 10.88 10.23 -10.85
N VAL A 292 10.61 8.92 -10.86
CA VAL A 292 11.66 7.89 -10.81
C VAL A 292 11.89 7.24 -12.18
N MET A 293 10.81 7.06 -12.96
CA MET A 293 10.90 6.42 -14.29
C MET A 293 11.62 7.31 -15.34
N THR A 294 11.52 8.64 -15.21
CA THR A 294 12.24 9.59 -16.09
C THR A 294 13.73 9.76 -15.75
N ALA A 295 14.18 9.27 -14.60
CA ALA A 295 15.59 9.35 -14.18
C ALA A 295 16.44 8.16 -14.66
N THR A 296 15.82 7.17 -15.30
CA THR A 296 16.47 5.93 -15.79
C THR A 296 16.64 5.90 -17.33
N ASP A 297 16.17 6.90 -18.03
CA ASP A 297 16.45 7.18 -19.46
C ASP A 297 17.65 8.16 -19.58
#